data_5105a6fdb3dc0c27593a4d13d133e6d6
#
_entry.id   5105a6fdb3dc0c27593a4d13d133e6d6
#
_cell.length_a   1.000
_cell.length_b   1.000
_cell.length_c   1.000
_cell.angle_alpha   90.00
_cell.angle_beta   90.00
_cell.angle_gamma   90.00
#
_symmetry.space_group_name_H-M   'P 1'
#
loop_
_entity.id
_entity.type
_entity.pdbx_description
1 polymer ?
#
loop_
_entity_poly.entity_id
_entity_poly.type
_entity_poly.pdbx_seq_one_letter_code
_entity_poly.pdbx_strand_id
1 'polypeptide(L)'
;MARSALAPLRAALAFALVAASTVLHASALLPLAALKALLPSAPLRRRLSRALAAIAHSWIAFNSGLIRRAGTRVRVDGADGLQREGWYLVVCNHQSWVDIPVLQLVFNDRIPLLTFFLKRELIWVPVLGLAWWALDFPFMRRYSRAQLEKHPEWRGKDLEATRRACEKFREQPVAIMNFVEGTRFTPVKHAQQASPYAHLLLPRAGGIAFVLQSMGPLLQAVIDVTVVYPRGRPTVYDLLAGRIGEVRVDVRRRAIPPEYPAGDYQNDAAFRERFQQWINALWQEKDARMQTLQDARGDDVS
;
A
#
# COMPACT_ATOMS: atom_id res chain seq x y z
N MET A 1 -33.78 10.94 -2.04
CA MET A 1 -33.66 11.27 -3.49
C MET A 1 -32.72 12.43 -3.78
N ALA A 2 -32.74 13.57 -3.09
CA ALA A 2 -31.86 14.72 -3.36
C ALA A 2 -30.34 14.44 -3.27
N ARG A 3 -29.88 13.58 -2.37
CA ARG A 3 -28.45 13.20 -2.28
C ARG A 3 -27.93 12.44 -3.49
N SER A 4 -28.78 11.75 -4.24
CA SER A 4 -28.38 11.00 -5.45
C SER A 4 -28.25 11.91 -6.67
N ALA A 5 -29.08 12.93 -6.82
CA ALA A 5 -29.04 13.86 -7.93
C ALA A 5 -27.78 14.75 -7.96
N LEU A 6 -27.21 15.06 -6.78
CA LEU A 6 -25.99 15.88 -6.66
C LEU A 6 -24.68 15.06 -6.71
N ALA A 7 -24.74 13.74 -6.83
CA ALA A 7 -23.57 12.88 -6.81
C ALA A 7 -22.58 13.15 -7.95
N PRO A 8 -23.01 13.35 -9.23
CA PRO A 8 -22.08 13.68 -10.31
C PRO A 8 -21.36 15.01 -10.08
N LEU A 9 -22.09 16.03 -9.60
CA LEU A 9 -21.50 17.34 -9.29
C LEU A 9 -20.47 17.25 -8.15
N ARG A 10 -20.77 16.48 -7.09
CA ARG A 10 -19.84 16.22 -5.99
C ARG A 10 -18.60 15.50 -6.46
N ALA A 11 -18.76 14.47 -7.30
CA ALA A 11 -17.64 13.72 -7.86
C ALA A 11 -16.76 14.62 -8.74
N ALA A 12 -17.36 15.44 -9.60
CA ALA A 12 -16.63 16.38 -10.44
C ALA A 12 -15.86 17.43 -9.62
N LEU A 13 -16.51 18.01 -8.60
CA LEU A 13 -15.86 18.97 -7.70
C LEU A 13 -14.72 18.32 -6.91
N ALA A 14 -14.95 17.13 -6.33
CA ALA A 14 -13.93 16.40 -5.60
C ALA A 14 -12.75 16.04 -6.50
N PHE A 15 -13.00 15.58 -7.74
CA PHE A 15 -11.95 15.33 -8.72
C PHE A 15 -11.15 16.59 -9.05
N ALA A 16 -11.83 17.71 -9.30
CA ALA A 16 -11.16 18.99 -9.59
C ALA A 16 -10.29 19.44 -8.42
N LEU A 17 -10.76 19.30 -7.18
CA LEU A 17 -9.99 19.65 -5.97
C LEU A 17 -8.78 18.73 -5.79
N VAL A 18 -8.93 17.41 -5.99
CA VAL A 18 -7.80 16.46 -5.96
C VAL A 18 -6.78 16.79 -7.05
N ALA A 19 -7.23 17.06 -8.27
CA ALA A 19 -6.35 17.42 -9.39
C ALA A 19 -5.59 18.73 -9.11
N ALA A 20 -6.29 19.78 -8.66
CA ALA A 20 -5.68 21.06 -8.30
C ALA A 20 -4.66 20.90 -7.16
N SER A 21 -5.02 20.14 -6.11
CA SER A 21 -4.11 19.82 -5.01
C SER A 21 -2.89 19.05 -5.50
N THR A 22 -3.06 18.08 -6.40
CA THR A 22 -1.96 17.30 -6.97
C THR A 22 -1.00 18.19 -7.76
N VAL A 23 -1.51 19.09 -8.60
CA VAL A 23 -0.69 20.06 -9.35
C VAL A 23 0.06 20.98 -8.39
N LEU A 24 -0.62 21.54 -7.39
CA LEU A 24 -0.03 22.44 -6.41
C LEU A 24 1.12 21.77 -5.63
N HIS A 25 0.90 20.57 -5.09
CA HIS A 25 1.94 19.86 -4.34
C HIS A 25 3.08 19.40 -5.26
N ALA A 26 2.79 18.98 -6.49
CA ALA A 26 3.80 18.61 -7.47
C ALA A 26 4.67 19.79 -7.88
N SER A 27 4.10 21.01 -8.02
CA SER A 27 4.85 22.21 -8.36
C SER A 27 5.88 22.61 -7.27
N ALA A 28 5.61 22.28 -6.01
CA ALA A 28 6.57 22.44 -4.92
C ALA A 28 7.56 21.26 -4.83
N LEU A 29 7.10 20.04 -5.09
CA LEU A 29 7.87 18.79 -4.92
C LEU A 29 8.92 18.62 -6.02
N LEU A 30 8.58 18.88 -7.29
CA LEU A 30 9.47 18.61 -8.42
C LEU A 30 10.75 19.47 -8.43
N PRO A 31 10.73 20.79 -8.15
CA PRO A 31 11.95 21.58 -8.04
C PRO A 31 12.87 21.10 -6.90
N LEU A 32 12.30 20.73 -5.76
CA LEU A 32 13.10 20.19 -4.64
C LEU A 32 13.69 18.82 -4.99
N ALA A 33 12.99 18.00 -5.75
CA ALA A 33 13.50 16.71 -6.24
C ALA A 33 14.64 16.90 -7.23
N ALA A 34 14.52 17.87 -8.15
CA ALA A 34 15.59 18.22 -9.08
C ALA A 34 16.84 18.73 -8.31
N LEU A 35 16.64 19.60 -7.32
CA LEU A 35 17.72 20.06 -6.46
C LEU A 35 18.38 18.89 -5.71
N LYS A 36 17.58 17.96 -5.14
CA LYS A 36 18.08 16.75 -4.48
C LYS A 36 18.95 15.90 -5.42
N ALA A 37 18.54 15.76 -6.70
CA ALA A 37 19.28 14.98 -7.69
C ALA A 37 20.63 15.58 -8.06
N LEU A 38 20.74 16.92 -8.05
CA LEU A 38 21.96 17.65 -8.40
C LEU A 38 22.96 17.77 -7.25
N LEU A 39 22.54 17.56 -6.00
CA LEU A 39 23.40 17.78 -4.84
C LEU A 39 24.20 16.53 -4.47
N PRO A 40 25.55 16.63 -4.34
CA PRO A 40 26.39 15.52 -3.93
C PRO A 40 26.34 15.23 -2.42
N SER A 41 25.96 16.21 -1.59
CA SER A 41 26.00 16.14 -0.13
C SER A 41 24.92 15.22 0.45
N ALA A 42 25.30 14.10 1.07
CA ALA A 42 24.37 13.17 1.71
C ALA A 42 23.52 13.80 2.82
N PRO A 43 24.05 14.64 3.74
CA PRO A 43 23.23 15.31 4.75
C PRO A 43 22.15 16.23 4.14
N LEU A 44 22.48 16.95 3.08
CA LEU A 44 21.53 17.86 2.41
C LEU A 44 20.48 17.06 1.66
N ARG A 45 20.86 15.99 0.97
CA ARG A 45 19.91 15.07 0.34
C ARG A 45 18.91 14.47 1.34
N ARG A 46 19.36 14.08 2.55
CA ARG A 46 18.47 13.62 3.63
C ARG A 46 17.50 14.71 4.09
N ARG A 47 17.95 15.95 4.22
CA ARG A 47 17.05 17.09 4.56
C ARG A 47 15.99 17.29 3.47
N LEU A 48 16.40 17.26 2.20
CA LEU A 48 15.47 17.38 1.08
C LEU A 48 14.49 16.20 1.00
N SER A 49 14.93 14.99 1.25
CA SER A 49 14.02 13.82 1.32
C SER A 49 12.95 14.00 2.40
N ARG A 50 13.31 14.54 3.57
CA ARG A 50 12.33 14.86 4.62
C ARG A 50 11.34 15.94 4.20
N ALA A 51 11.82 16.99 3.51
CA ALA A 51 10.97 18.03 2.97
C ALA A 51 10.00 17.50 1.90
N LEU A 52 10.48 16.63 0.99
CA LEU A 52 9.66 15.97 -0.02
C LEU A 52 8.59 15.08 0.63
N ALA A 53 8.95 14.31 1.67
CA ALA A 53 8.00 13.52 2.44
C ALA A 53 6.95 14.40 3.14
N ALA A 54 7.34 15.55 3.70
CA ALA A 54 6.41 16.49 4.32
C ALA A 54 5.39 17.04 3.31
N ILE A 55 5.82 17.36 2.08
CA ILE A 55 4.90 17.79 1.00
C ILE A 55 3.93 16.63 0.66
N ALA A 56 4.40 15.39 0.57
CA ALA A 56 3.55 14.24 0.31
C ALA A 56 2.53 14.01 1.46
N HIS A 57 2.96 14.13 2.72
CA HIS A 57 2.05 14.06 3.88
C HIS A 57 0.99 15.15 3.85
N SER A 58 1.35 16.38 3.47
CA SER A 58 0.41 17.50 3.29
C SER A 58 -0.63 17.20 2.20
N TRP A 59 -0.19 16.65 1.05
CA TRP A 59 -1.08 16.21 -0.02
C TRP A 59 -2.05 15.13 0.43
N ILE A 60 -1.55 14.13 1.16
CA ILE A 60 -2.38 13.06 1.74
C ILE A 60 -3.36 13.64 2.76
N ALA A 61 -2.94 14.56 3.63
CA ALA A 61 -3.80 15.19 4.63
C ALA A 61 -4.96 15.95 3.97
N PHE A 62 -4.67 16.72 2.91
CA PHE A 62 -5.68 17.44 2.14
C PHE A 62 -6.72 16.46 1.54
N ASN A 63 -6.26 15.42 0.82
CA ASN A 63 -7.13 14.43 0.22
C ASN A 63 -7.94 13.64 1.27
N SER A 64 -7.33 13.33 2.41
CA SER A 64 -8.01 12.69 3.55
C SER A 64 -9.12 13.61 4.11
N GLY A 65 -8.88 14.91 4.14
CA GLY A 65 -9.89 15.90 4.51
C GLY A 65 -11.08 15.90 3.55
N LEU A 66 -10.85 15.78 2.25
CA LEU A 66 -11.92 15.66 1.25
C LEU A 66 -12.74 14.38 1.45
N ILE A 67 -12.09 13.25 1.70
CA ILE A 67 -12.76 11.96 1.94
C ILE A 67 -13.69 12.05 3.15
N ARG A 68 -13.21 12.65 4.26
CA ARG A 68 -14.02 12.84 5.46
C ARG A 68 -15.19 13.80 5.23
N ARG A 69 -14.98 14.93 4.54
CA ARG A 69 -16.03 15.90 4.19
C ARG A 69 -17.06 15.31 3.22
N ALA A 70 -16.67 14.36 2.37
CA ALA A 70 -17.60 13.63 1.52
C ALA A 70 -18.53 12.67 2.30
N GLY A 71 -18.31 12.52 3.61
CA GLY A 71 -19.16 11.70 4.49
C GLY A 71 -18.70 10.24 4.61
N THR A 72 -17.50 9.91 4.14
CA THR A 72 -16.92 8.58 4.37
C THR A 72 -16.39 8.49 5.80
N ARG A 73 -16.98 7.62 6.59
CA ARG A 73 -16.50 7.30 7.94
C ARG A 73 -15.51 6.16 7.88
N VAL A 74 -14.31 6.37 8.41
CA VAL A 74 -13.27 5.33 8.49
C VAL A 74 -13.12 4.97 9.97
N ARG A 75 -13.55 3.75 10.34
CA ARG A 75 -13.33 3.18 11.67
C ARG A 75 -12.02 2.42 11.64
N VAL A 76 -11.13 2.72 12.59
CA VAL A 76 -9.79 2.13 12.66
C VAL A 76 -9.61 1.53 14.03
N ASP A 77 -9.29 0.25 14.07
CA ASP A 77 -8.95 -0.48 15.28
C ASP A 77 -7.47 -0.88 15.25
N GLY A 78 -6.76 -0.80 16.38
CA GLY A 78 -5.43 -1.33 16.60
C GLY A 78 -4.27 -0.54 15.95
N ALA A 79 -4.51 0.72 15.54
CA ALA A 79 -3.45 1.56 14.96
C ALA A 79 -2.60 2.32 16.00
N ASP A 80 -2.78 2.04 17.29
CA ASP A 80 -2.06 2.71 18.37
C ASP A 80 -0.63 2.17 18.51
N GLY A 81 0.28 3.00 19.04
CA GLY A 81 1.68 2.61 19.28
C GLY A 81 2.55 2.49 18.02
N LEU A 82 2.04 2.88 16.86
CA LEU A 82 2.84 3.00 15.65
C LEU A 82 3.70 4.28 15.68
N GLN A 83 4.88 4.23 15.05
CA GLN A 83 5.86 5.32 15.11
C GLN A 83 6.17 5.85 13.71
N ARG A 84 6.20 7.17 13.56
CA ARG A 84 6.58 7.85 12.29
C ARG A 84 8.02 7.55 11.84
N GLU A 85 8.87 7.16 12.75
CA GLU A 85 10.30 6.89 12.49
C GLU A 85 10.61 5.40 12.51
N GLY A 86 9.58 4.57 12.29
CA GLY A 86 9.72 3.11 12.24
C GLY A 86 10.02 2.57 10.85
N TRP A 87 10.50 1.33 10.80
CA TRP A 87 10.61 0.53 9.57
C TRP A 87 9.56 -0.58 9.60
N TYR A 88 8.63 -0.55 8.67
CA TYR A 88 7.51 -1.49 8.65
C TYR A 88 7.34 -2.16 7.30
N LEU A 89 6.94 -3.43 7.34
CA LEU A 89 6.31 -4.10 6.21
C LEU A 89 4.80 -4.10 6.44
N VAL A 90 4.06 -3.39 5.60
CA VAL A 90 2.60 -3.31 5.67
C VAL A 90 2.01 -4.31 4.69
N VAL A 91 1.19 -5.23 5.16
CA VAL A 91 0.50 -6.25 4.35
C VAL A 91 -1.00 -6.05 4.42
N CYS A 92 -1.68 -6.04 3.28
CA CYS A 92 -3.11 -5.76 3.21
C CYS A 92 -3.80 -6.62 2.15
N ASN A 93 -5.07 -6.92 2.36
CA ASN A 93 -5.97 -7.38 1.32
C ASN A 93 -6.25 -6.28 0.29
N HIS A 94 -6.72 -6.63 -0.91
CA HIS A 94 -6.95 -5.65 -1.98
C HIS A 94 -8.35 -5.76 -2.58
N GLN A 95 -9.25 -4.92 -2.12
CA GLN A 95 -10.66 -4.92 -2.53
C GLN A 95 -10.96 -3.93 -3.67
N SER A 96 -10.31 -2.76 -3.65
CA SER A 96 -10.63 -1.64 -4.52
C SER A 96 -9.43 -0.72 -4.76
N TRP A 97 -9.50 0.13 -5.79
CA TRP A 97 -8.59 1.28 -5.91
C TRP A 97 -8.70 2.25 -4.72
N VAL A 98 -9.83 2.23 -4.02
CA VAL A 98 -10.11 3.07 -2.85
C VAL A 98 -9.27 2.64 -1.64
N ASP A 99 -8.74 1.42 -1.62
CA ASP A 99 -7.87 0.96 -0.52
C ASP A 99 -6.66 1.87 -0.33
N ILE A 100 -6.07 2.38 -1.43
CA ILE A 100 -4.87 3.24 -1.36
C ILE A 100 -5.16 4.54 -0.61
N PRO A 101 -6.13 5.40 -1.01
CA PRO A 101 -6.42 6.61 -0.27
C PRO A 101 -6.98 6.36 1.15
N VAL A 102 -7.65 5.23 1.40
CA VAL A 102 -8.07 4.84 2.75
C VAL A 102 -6.86 4.53 3.62
N LEU A 103 -5.91 3.71 3.13
CA LEU A 103 -4.68 3.40 3.86
C LEU A 103 -3.83 4.65 4.10
N GLN A 104 -3.74 5.54 3.11
CA GLN A 104 -3.07 6.83 3.28
C GLN A 104 -3.75 7.66 4.38
N LEU A 105 -5.08 7.72 4.43
CA LEU A 105 -5.84 8.42 5.48
C LEU A 105 -5.58 7.82 6.86
N VAL A 106 -5.52 6.48 6.95
CA VAL A 106 -5.31 5.76 8.22
C VAL A 106 -3.89 5.98 8.74
N PHE A 107 -2.90 5.92 7.87
CA PHE A 107 -1.49 5.89 8.27
C PHE A 107 -0.77 7.22 8.16
N ASN A 108 -1.39 8.25 7.57
CA ASN A 108 -0.75 9.57 7.51
C ASN A 108 -0.43 10.06 8.93
N ASP A 109 0.80 10.50 9.12
CA ASP A 109 1.36 10.95 10.41
C ASP A 109 1.47 9.90 11.53
N ARG A 110 1.13 8.62 11.28
CA ARG A 110 1.29 7.51 12.23
C ARG A 110 2.51 6.65 11.96
N ILE A 111 2.81 6.42 10.69
CA ILE A 111 3.99 5.70 10.21
C ILE A 111 4.67 6.51 9.09
N PRO A 112 5.88 6.12 8.63
CA PRO A 112 6.48 6.73 7.46
C PRO A 112 5.55 6.62 6.24
N LEU A 113 5.84 7.43 5.21
CA LEU A 113 5.10 7.40 3.95
C LEU A 113 4.97 5.98 3.42
N LEU A 114 3.73 5.55 3.14
CA LEU A 114 3.47 4.26 2.51
C LEU A 114 4.14 4.20 1.13
N THR A 115 5.13 3.35 1.00
CA THR A 115 5.92 3.20 -0.22
C THR A 115 5.57 1.89 -0.91
N PHE A 116 5.17 1.98 -2.19
CA PHE A 116 4.77 0.84 -3.00
C PHE A 116 5.86 0.48 -3.98
N PHE A 117 6.04 -0.81 -4.25
CA PHE A 117 6.78 -1.25 -5.43
C PHE A 117 5.90 -1.08 -6.67
N LEU A 118 6.23 -0.08 -7.47
CA LEU A 118 5.46 0.31 -8.64
C LEU A 118 5.90 -0.46 -9.88
N LYS A 119 4.98 -0.73 -10.81
CA LYS A 119 5.36 -1.20 -12.14
C LYS A 119 6.14 -0.10 -12.86
N ARG A 120 7.19 -0.48 -13.61
CA ARG A 120 8.06 0.47 -14.33
C ARG A 120 7.28 1.43 -15.24
N GLU A 121 6.23 0.94 -15.86
CA GLU A 121 5.40 1.71 -16.79
C GLU A 121 4.68 2.88 -16.10
N LEU A 122 4.47 2.81 -14.78
CA LEU A 122 3.81 3.88 -14.01
C LEU A 122 4.66 5.16 -13.90
N ILE A 123 5.95 5.13 -14.25
CA ILE A 123 6.78 6.35 -14.36
C ILE A 123 6.21 7.34 -15.40
N TRP A 124 5.48 6.83 -16.40
CA TRP A 124 4.90 7.63 -17.47
C TRP A 124 3.53 8.21 -17.14
N VAL A 125 2.98 7.93 -15.95
CA VAL A 125 1.73 8.57 -15.51
C VAL A 125 2.00 10.06 -15.27
N PRO A 126 1.29 10.96 -15.99
CA PRO A 126 1.54 12.39 -15.87
C PRO A 126 1.49 12.88 -14.42
N VAL A 127 2.44 13.72 -14.04
CA VAL A 127 2.63 14.29 -12.70
C VAL A 127 2.94 13.24 -11.63
N LEU A 128 2.11 12.20 -11.49
CA LEU A 128 2.26 11.18 -10.43
C LEU A 128 3.51 10.32 -10.61
N GLY A 129 3.86 9.94 -11.85
CA GLY A 129 5.10 9.19 -12.12
C GLY A 129 6.34 9.93 -11.64
N LEU A 130 6.43 11.23 -11.94
CA LEU A 130 7.51 12.08 -11.47
C LEU A 130 7.48 12.29 -9.95
N ALA A 131 6.29 12.42 -9.35
CA ALA A 131 6.15 12.54 -7.90
C ALA A 131 6.62 11.27 -7.17
N TRP A 132 6.26 10.08 -7.66
CA TRP A 132 6.74 8.81 -7.10
C TRP A 132 8.26 8.67 -7.25
N TRP A 133 8.83 9.05 -8.41
CA TRP A 133 10.27 9.07 -8.60
C TRP A 133 10.98 10.01 -7.61
N ALA A 134 10.44 11.21 -7.43
CA ALA A 134 10.96 12.22 -6.50
C ALA A 134 10.96 11.75 -5.03
N LEU A 135 9.96 10.94 -4.67
CA LEU A 135 9.80 10.33 -3.35
C LEU A 135 10.55 8.99 -3.19
N ASP A 136 11.42 8.63 -4.14
CA ASP A 136 12.22 7.41 -4.14
C ASP A 136 11.40 6.11 -4.19
N PHE A 137 10.17 6.14 -4.72
CA PHE A 137 9.39 4.91 -4.90
C PHE A 137 10.10 3.97 -5.88
N PRO A 138 10.25 2.70 -5.55
CA PRO A 138 10.92 1.73 -6.43
C PRO A 138 10.05 1.35 -7.61
N PHE A 139 10.58 1.57 -8.81
CA PHE A 139 9.97 1.11 -10.07
C PHE A 139 10.59 -0.22 -10.47
N MET A 140 9.74 -1.27 -10.56
CA MET A 140 10.15 -2.65 -10.77
C MET A 140 9.64 -3.18 -12.11
N ARG A 141 10.47 -3.93 -12.83
CA ARG A 141 9.98 -4.83 -13.86
C ARG A 141 9.47 -6.10 -13.17
N ARG A 142 8.26 -6.51 -13.51
CA ARG A 142 7.71 -7.78 -13.06
C ARG A 142 7.69 -8.73 -14.26
N TYR A 143 8.43 -9.82 -14.15
CA TYR A 143 8.46 -10.83 -15.20
C TYR A 143 7.33 -11.84 -14.97
N SER A 144 6.57 -12.14 -16.01
CA SER A 144 5.59 -13.22 -15.96
C SER A 144 6.29 -14.58 -15.97
N ARG A 145 5.59 -15.63 -15.49
CA ARG A 145 6.15 -16.99 -15.50
C ARG A 145 6.57 -17.42 -16.91
N ALA A 146 5.75 -17.12 -17.93
CA ALA A 146 6.06 -17.40 -19.32
C ALA A 146 7.32 -16.65 -19.84
N GLN A 147 7.57 -15.43 -19.35
CA GLN A 147 8.79 -14.69 -19.65
C GLN A 147 10.01 -15.31 -18.99
N LEU A 148 9.89 -15.77 -17.72
CA LEU A 148 10.99 -16.44 -17.01
C LEU A 148 11.30 -17.84 -17.56
N GLU A 149 10.32 -18.50 -18.18
CA GLU A 149 10.53 -19.76 -18.90
C GLU A 149 11.31 -19.54 -20.22
N LYS A 150 10.99 -18.44 -20.94
CA LYS A 150 11.70 -18.05 -22.17
C LYS A 150 13.10 -17.46 -21.92
N HIS A 151 13.27 -16.82 -20.77
CA HIS A 151 14.47 -16.08 -20.37
C HIS A 151 14.91 -16.49 -18.96
N PRO A 152 15.45 -17.70 -18.77
CA PRO A 152 15.87 -18.19 -17.45
C PRO A 152 16.90 -17.28 -16.76
N GLU A 153 17.70 -16.54 -17.53
CA GLU A 153 18.69 -15.57 -17.07
C GLU A 153 18.09 -14.34 -16.38
N TRP A 154 16.76 -14.18 -16.43
CA TRP A 154 16.05 -13.12 -15.71
C TRP A 154 15.60 -13.55 -14.30
N ARG A 155 15.77 -14.84 -13.97
CA ARG A 155 15.51 -15.34 -12.62
C ARG A 155 16.43 -14.63 -11.64
N GLY A 156 15.85 -14.16 -10.51
CA GLY A 156 16.59 -13.42 -9.50
C GLY A 156 16.77 -11.92 -9.75
N LYS A 157 16.54 -11.43 -10.99
CA LYS A 157 16.60 -9.98 -11.25
C LYS A 157 15.59 -9.18 -10.44
N ASP A 158 14.43 -9.78 -10.13
CA ASP A 158 13.41 -9.15 -9.29
C ASP A 158 13.91 -8.99 -7.83
N LEU A 159 14.62 -10.00 -7.30
CA LEU A 159 15.21 -9.92 -5.96
C LEU A 159 16.33 -8.89 -5.93
N GLU A 160 17.22 -8.91 -6.89
CA GLU A 160 18.35 -7.96 -6.97
C GLU A 160 17.82 -6.51 -7.12
N ALA A 161 16.80 -6.31 -7.95
CA ALA A 161 16.15 -5.00 -8.08
C ALA A 161 15.47 -4.56 -6.77
N THR A 162 14.82 -5.50 -6.06
CA THR A 162 14.24 -5.23 -4.74
C THR A 162 15.33 -4.86 -3.73
N ARG A 163 16.43 -5.60 -3.69
CA ARG A 163 17.56 -5.34 -2.81
C ARG A 163 18.14 -3.94 -3.02
N ARG A 164 18.44 -3.58 -4.29
CA ARG A 164 18.93 -2.24 -4.64
C ARG A 164 17.95 -1.12 -4.28
N ALA A 165 16.66 -1.37 -4.47
CA ALA A 165 15.63 -0.41 -4.08
C ALA A 165 15.59 -0.22 -2.56
N CYS A 166 15.70 -1.33 -1.82
CA CYS A 166 15.69 -1.32 -0.35
C CYS A 166 16.94 -0.69 0.28
N GLU A 167 18.09 -0.69 -0.42
CA GLU A 167 19.32 -0.05 0.07
C GLU A 167 19.11 1.43 0.43
N LYS A 168 18.28 2.14 -0.34
CA LYS A 168 17.94 3.54 -0.08
C LYS A 168 17.19 3.73 1.24
N PHE A 169 16.44 2.72 1.69
CA PHE A 169 15.63 2.77 2.89
C PHE A 169 16.39 2.40 4.17
N ARG A 170 17.67 2.03 4.06
CA ARG A 170 18.50 1.73 5.25
C ARG A 170 18.74 2.97 6.10
N GLU A 171 18.80 4.14 5.48
CA GLU A 171 19.11 5.40 6.15
C GLU A 171 17.87 6.23 6.53
N GLN A 172 16.70 5.83 6.07
CA GLN A 172 15.45 6.59 6.29
C GLN A 172 14.30 5.63 6.63
N PRO A 173 13.50 5.97 7.64
CA PRO A 173 12.29 5.21 7.98
C PRO A 173 11.38 5.03 6.77
N VAL A 174 10.81 3.86 6.62
CA VAL A 174 9.92 3.52 5.51
C VAL A 174 8.83 2.54 5.94
N ALA A 175 7.65 2.68 5.38
CA ALA A 175 6.58 1.69 5.46
C ALA A 175 6.36 1.08 4.06
N ILE A 176 6.91 -0.11 3.83
CA ILE A 176 6.78 -0.82 2.55
C ILE A 176 5.42 -1.50 2.50
N MET A 177 4.59 -1.07 1.56
CA MET A 177 3.23 -1.57 1.40
C MET A 177 3.15 -2.69 0.36
N ASN A 178 2.54 -3.81 0.72
CA ASN A 178 2.30 -4.95 -0.14
C ASN A 178 0.82 -5.38 -0.09
N PHE A 179 0.14 -5.32 -1.23
CA PHE A 179 -1.12 -6.03 -1.42
C PHE A 179 -0.81 -7.48 -1.79
N VAL A 180 -0.93 -8.36 -0.80
CA VAL A 180 -0.41 -9.73 -0.87
C VAL A 180 -1.09 -10.59 -1.94
N GLU A 181 -2.33 -10.28 -2.30
CA GLU A 181 -3.07 -10.90 -3.41
C GLU A 181 -2.44 -10.60 -4.79
N GLY A 182 -1.62 -9.55 -4.88
CA GLY A 182 -0.98 -9.09 -6.12
C GLY A 182 -1.94 -8.51 -7.16
N THR A 183 -3.23 -8.53 -6.89
CA THR A 183 -4.30 -7.96 -7.73
C THR A 183 -5.54 -7.72 -6.88
N ARG A 184 -6.44 -6.85 -7.35
CA ARG A 184 -7.72 -6.59 -6.68
C ARG A 184 -8.64 -7.80 -6.77
N PHE A 185 -9.34 -8.06 -5.68
CA PHE A 185 -10.36 -9.10 -5.60
C PHE A 185 -11.46 -8.86 -6.64
N THR A 186 -11.84 -9.93 -7.34
CA THR A 186 -13.10 -10.02 -8.08
C THR A 186 -13.66 -11.44 -7.94
N PRO A 187 -15.00 -11.63 -7.99
CA PRO A 187 -15.60 -12.97 -7.92
C PRO A 187 -15.05 -13.91 -9.00
N VAL A 188 -14.81 -13.39 -10.19
CA VAL A 188 -14.24 -14.17 -11.31
C VAL A 188 -12.84 -14.69 -10.98
N LYS A 189 -11.96 -13.83 -10.46
CA LYS A 189 -10.60 -14.25 -10.05
C LYS A 189 -10.63 -15.21 -8.87
N HIS A 190 -11.53 -15.00 -7.92
CA HIS A 190 -11.71 -15.89 -6.78
C HIS A 190 -12.08 -17.30 -7.25
N ALA A 191 -13.07 -17.42 -8.12
CA ALA A 191 -13.46 -18.69 -8.71
C ALA A 191 -12.33 -19.33 -9.55
N GLN A 192 -11.64 -18.54 -10.39
CA GLN A 192 -10.50 -19.03 -11.19
C GLN A 192 -9.34 -19.56 -10.37
N GLN A 193 -9.11 -19.00 -9.18
CA GLN A 193 -8.05 -19.44 -8.27
C GLN A 193 -8.49 -20.59 -7.37
N ALA A 194 -9.78 -20.98 -7.38
CA ALA A 194 -10.37 -21.90 -6.40
C ALA A 194 -9.92 -21.52 -4.96
N SER A 195 -10.03 -20.23 -4.62
CA SER A 195 -9.55 -19.72 -3.34
C SER A 195 -10.29 -20.40 -2.18
N PRO A 196 -9.58 -20.92 -1.15
CA PRO A 196 -10.21 -21.52 0.02
C PRO A 196 -10.78 -20.47 0.99
N TYR A 197 -10.46 -19.20 0.79
CA TYR A 197 -10.92 -18.07 1.62
C TYR A 197 -12.28 -17.56 1.10
N ALA A 198 -13.15 -17.12 2.00
CA ALA A 198 -14.46 -16.58 1.60
C ALA A 198 -14.36 -15.19 0.95
N HIS A 199 -13.41 -14.36 1.40
CA HIS A 199 -13.33 -12.94 1.07
C HIS A 199 -12.04 -12.53 0.37
N LEU A 200 -11.08 -13.44 0.19
CA LEU A 200 -9.71 -13.16 -0.25
C LEU A 200 -9.30 -14.01 -1.45
N LEU A 201 -8.39 -13.48 -2.26
CA LEU A 201 -7.66 -14.27 -3.25
C LEU A 201 -6.48 -14.98 -2.59
N LEU A 202 -5.87 -15.94 -3.31
CA LEU A 202 -4.66 -16.63 -2.84
C LEU A 202 -3.51 -15.63 -2.60
N PRO A 203 -2.83 -15.70 -1.44
CA PRO A 203 -1.73 -14.80 -1.14
C PRO A 203 -0.45 -15.19 -1.88
N ARG A 204 0.28 -14.19 -2.35
CA ARG A 204 1.56 -14.33 -3.06
C ARG A 204 2.71 -13.94 -2.13
N ALA A 205 3.39 -14.92 -1.59
CA ALA A 205 4.43 -14.72 -0.57
C ALA A 205 5.72 -14.08 -1.09
N GLY A 206 6.04 -14.22 -2.40
CA GLY A 206 7.34 -13.80 -2.95
C GLY A 206 7.70 -12.33 -2.71
N GLY A 207 6.75 -11.41 -2.84
CA GLY A 207 7.02 -9.99 -2.60
C GLY A 207 7.36 -9.68 -1.14
N ILE A 208 6.72 -10.36 -0.20
CA ILE A 208 6.99 -10.24 1.24
C ILE A 208 8.36 -10.85 1.55
N ALA A 209 8.64 -12.05 1.04
CA ALA A 209 9.91 -12.74 1.25
C ALA A 209 11.10 -11.88 0.79
N PHE A 210 11.00 -11.26 -0.40
CA PHE A 210 12.08 -10.42 -0.94
C PHE A 210 12.32 -9.16 -0.11
N VAL A 211 11.26 -8.55 0.43
CA VAL A 211 11.41 -7.40 1.34
C VAL A 211 12.05 -7.83 2.65
N LEU A 212 11.61 -8.95 3.24
CA LEU A 212 12.19 -9.48 4.48
C LEU A 212 13.66 -9.85 4.31
N GLN A 213 14.05 -10.51 3.22
CA GLN A 213 15.45 -10.81 2.91
C GLN A 213 16.30 -9.55 2.71
N SER A 214 15.73 -8.49 2.11
CA SER A 214 16.47 -7.26 1.81
C SER A 214 16.61 -6.33 3.00
N MET A 215 15.61 -6.28 3.89
CA MET A 215 15.50 -5.30 4.96
C MET A 215 15.19 -5.91 6.34
N GLY A 216 15.02 -7.22 6.44
CA GLY A 216 14.55 -7.87 7.67
C GLY A 216 15.18 -7.37 8.97
N PRO A 217 16.51 -7.21 9.06
CA PRO A 217 17.17 -6.69 10.26
C PRO A 217 16.76 -5.26 10.66
N LEU A 218 16.22 -4.48 9.73
CA LEU A 218 15.77 -3.10 9.97
C LEU A 218 14.28 -3.04 10.29
N LEU A 219 13.49 -4.01 9.83
CA LEU A 219 12.05 -4.02 9.99
C LEU A 219 11.67 -4.33 11.44
N GLN A 220 10.91 -3.45 12.05
CA GLN A 220 10.47 -3.57 13.45
C GLN A 220 9.24 -4.48 13.60
N ALA A 221 8.41 -4.55 12.58
CA ALA A 221 7.19 -5.35 12.59
C ALA A 221 6.60 -5.52 11.18
N VAL A 222 5.76 -6.53 11.04
CA VAL A 222 4.73 -6.57 10.00
C VAL A 222 3.48 -5.89 10.53
N ILE A 223 2.96 -4.92 9.78
CA ILE A 223 1.66 -4.30 10.04
C ILE A 223 0.64 -4.99 9.15
N ASP A 224 -0.14 -5.87 9.75
CA ASP A 224 -1.18 -6.65 9.07
C ASP A 224 -2.49 -5.86 9.09
N VAL A 225 -2.91 -5.40 7.90
CA VAL A 225 -4.06 -4.51 7.74
C VAL A 225 -5.19 -5.25 7.03
N THR A 226 -6.36 -5.19 7.60
CA THR A 226 -7.61 -5.71 7.00
C THR A 226 -8.54 -4.56 6.67
N VAL A 227 -8.90 -4.39 5.40
CA VAL A 227 -9.84 -3.35 4.95
C VAL A 227 -11.14 -4.01 4.51
N VAL A 228 -12.26 -3.51 5.04
CA VAL A 228 -13.61 -3.99 4.72
C VAL A 228 -14.53 -2.83 4.37
N TYR A 229 -15.35 -3.03 3.36
CA TYR A 229 -16.40 -2.13 2.93
C TYR A 229 -17.76 -2.81 3.18
N PRO A 230 -18.48 -2.49 4.28
CA PRO A 230 -19.71 -3.20 4.66
C PRO A 230 -20.84 -3.09 3.61
N ARG A 231 -20.83 -2.05 2.79
CA ARG A 231 -21.80 -1.82 1.71
C ARG A 231 -21.38 -2.39 0.35
N GLY A 232 -20.31 -3.19 0.31
CA GLY A 232 -19.71 -3.71 -0.91
C GLY A 232 -18.54 -2.87 -1.41
N ARG A 233 -17.82 -3.42 -2.39
CA ARG A 233 -16.57 -2.86 -2.91
C ARG A 233 -16.81 -1.56 -3.67
N PRO A 234 -16.27 -0.41 -3.20
CA PRO A 234 -16.52 0.87 -3.84
C PRO A 234 -15.66 1.06 -5.09
N THR A 235 -16.15 1.90 -5.99
CA THR A 235 -15.36 2.48 -7.08
C THR A 235 -14.72 3.80 -6.66
N VAL A 236 -13.76 4.30 -7.44
CA VAL A 236 -13.22 5.66 -7.24
C VAL A 236 -14.33 6.71 -7.37
N TYR A 237 -15.30 6.49 -8.25
CA TYR A 237 -16.46 7.38 -8.38
C TYR A 237 -17.28 7.42 -7.08
N ASP A 238 -17.50 6.26 -6.43
CA ASP A 238 -18.23 6.22 -5.15
C ASP A 238 -17.50 6.99 -4.04
N LEU A 239 -16.16 6.95 -4.03
CA LEU A 239 -15.34 7.74 -3.11
C LEU A 239 -15.55 9.24 -3.36
N LEU A 240 -15.39 9.68 -4.60
CA LEU A 240 -15.50 11.09 -4.98
C LEU A 240 -16.93 11.63 -4.80
N ALA A 241 -17.94 10.79 -5.06
CA ALA A 241 -19.35 11.11 -4.89
C ALA A 241 -19.85 11.05 -3.41
N GLY A 242 -19.00 10.57 -2.47
CA GLY A 242 -19.38 10.41 -1.07
C GLY A 242 -20.42 9.31 -0.82
N ARG A 243 -20.37 8.20 -1.59
CA ARG A 243 -21.33 7.10 -1.52
C ARG A 243 -20.88 5.91 -0.69
N ILE A 244 -19.62 5.88 -0.22
CA ILE A 244 -19.06 4.73 0.50
C ILE A 244 -19.75 4.52 1.85
N GLY A 245 -20.01 5.60 2.58
CA GLY A 245 -20.58 5.54 3.91
C GLY A 245 -19.54 5.16 4.97
N GLU A 246 -19.29 3.86 5.15
CA GLU A 246 -18.34 3.35 6.16
C GLU A 246 -17.27 2.47 5.56
N VAL A 247 -16.05 2.62 6.09
CA VAL A 247 -14.92 1.73 5.86
C VAL A 247 -14.41 1.26 7.21
N ARG A 248 -14.14 -0.02 7.37
CA ARG A 248 -13.58 -0.62 8.57
C ARG A 248 -12.18 -1.09 8.31
N VAL A 249 -11.24 -0.69 9.16
CA VAL A 249 -9.82 -1.01 9.05
C VAL A 249 -9.34 -1.57 10.38
N ASP A 250 -8.93 -2.83 10.37
CA ASP A 250 -8.28 -3.48 11.50
C ASP A 250 -6.78 -3.52 11.24
N VAL A 251 -5.99 -3.07 12.22
CA VAL A 251 -4.53 -2.98 12.13
C VAL A 251 -3.92 -3.82 13.24
N ARG A 252 -3.08 -4.79 12.87
CA ARG A 252 -2.39 -5.67 13.82
C ARG A 252 -0.90 -5.58 13.64
N ARG A 253 -0.19 -5.24 14.71
CA ARG A 253 1.26 -5.31 14.74
C ARG A 253 1.68 -6.75 15.01
N ARG A 254 2.47 -7.33 14.12
CA ARG A 254 2.97 -8.71 14.23
C ARG A 254 4.48 -8.72 14.28
N ALA A 255 5.03 -9.57 15.14
CA ALA A 255 6.46 -9.84 15.15
C ALA A 255 6.87 -10.53 13.84
N ILE A 256 8.08 -10.28 13.40
CA ILE A 256 8.71 -10.99 12.29
C ILE A 256 9.43 -12.20 12.86
N PRO A 257 9.03 -13.43 12.50
CA PRO A 257 9.76 -14.61 12.93
C PRO A 257 11.23 -14.54 12.45
N PRO A 258 12.20 -14.76 13.36
CA PRO A 258 13.61 -14.48 13.09
C PRO A 258 14.22 -15.31 11.94
N GLU A 259 13.64 -16.44 11.63
CA GLU A 259 14.08 -17.33 10.56
C GLU A 259 13.80 -16.78 9.15
N TYR A 260 12.80 -15.90 8.97
CA TYR A 260 12.38 -15.46 7.64
C TYR A 260 13.28 -14.40 6.99
N PRO A 261 13.89 -13.46 7.72
CA PRO A 261 14.86 -12.53 7.13
C PRO A 261 16.14 -13.21 6.63
N ALA A 262 16.54 -14.33 7.25
CA ALA A 262 17.78 -15.03 6.97
C ALA A 262 17.64 -16.16 5.92
N GLY A 263 16.42 -16.55 5.55
CA GLY A 263 16.18 -17.70 4.69
C GLY A 263 16.36 -17.41 3.19
N ASP A 264 16.60 -18.45 2.39
CA ASP A 264 16.72 -18.35 0.94
C ASP A 264 15.42 -18.75 0.24
N TYR A 265 14.54 -17.77 0.02
CA TYR A 265 13.26 -18.01 -0.65
C TYR A 265 13.40 -18.48 -2.11
N GLN A 266 14.51 -18.15 -2.78
CA GLN A 266 14.70 -18.50 -4.19
C GLN A 266 15.18 -19.93 -4.40
N ASN A 267 16.15 -20.36 -3.61
CA ASN A 267 16.86 -21.62 -3.86
C ASN A 267 16.47 -22.73 -2.89
N ASP A 268 15.95 -22.41 -1.68
CA ASP A 268 15.47 -23.39 -0.73
C ASP A 268 13.96 -23.62 -0.87
N ALA A 269 13.60 -24.78 -1.45
CA ALA A 269 12.20 -25.17 -1.66
C ALA A 269 11.46 -25.40 -0.33
N ALA A 270 12.13 -26.00 0.67
CA ALA A 270 11.54 -26.27 1.97
C ALA A 270 11.30 -24.95 2.75
N PHE A 271 12.25 -24.01 2.67
CA PHE A 271 12.05 -22.66 3.22
C PHE A 271 10.86 -21.96 2.54
N ARG A 272 10.78 -22.00 1.22
CA ARG A 272 9.70 -21.37 0.45
C ARG A 272 8.33 -21.93 0.85
N GLU A 273 8.24 -23.24 1.07
CA GLU A 273 7.01 -23.88 1.52
C GLU A 273 6.60 -23.42 2.93
N ARG A 274 7.51 -23.47 3.91
CA ARG A 274 7.26 -22.96 5.27
C ARG A 274 6.85 -21.49 5.27
N PHE A 275 7.50 -20.68 4.46
CA PHE A 275 7.17 -19.27 4.31
C PHE A 275 5.76 -19.07 3.73
N GLN A 276 5.39 -19.83 2.70
CA GLN A 276 4.05 -19.79 2.14
C GLN A 276 2.99 -20.26 3.16
N GLN A 277 3.28 -21.28 3.96
CA GLN A 277 2.38 -21.76 5.03
C GLN A 277 2.15 -20.64 6.08
N TRP A 278 3.19 -19.94 6.49
CA TRP A 278 3.06 -18.79 7.39
C TRP A 278 2.15 -17.69 6.80
N ILE A 279 2.34 -17.35 5.55
CA ILE A 279 1.48 -16.35 4.88
C ILE A 279 0.04 -16.85 4.75
N ASN A 280 -0.16 -18.13 4.46
CA ASN A 280 -1.50 -18.75 4.40
C ASN A 280 -2.20 -18.69 5.77
N ALA A 281 -1.48 -18.95 6.86
CA ALA A 281 -2.03 -18.81 8.22
C ALA A 281 -2.48 -17.38 8.53
N LEU A 282 -1.65 -16.38 8.20
CA LEU A 282 -2.02 -14.97 8.32
C LEU A 282 -3.27 -14.64 7.49
N TRP A 283 -3.37 -15.24 6.31
CA TRP A 283 -4.50 -15.03 5.40
C TRP A 283 -5.79 -15.67 5.90
N GLN A 284 -5.70 -16.82 6.54
CA GLN A 284 -6.84 -17.48 7.18
C GLN A 284 -7.38 -16.65 8.35
N GLU A 285 -6.50 -16.13 9.22
CA GLU A 285 -6.91 -15.21 10.29
C GLU A 285 -7.56 -13.95 9.74
N LYS A 286 -7.00 -13.39 8.65
CA LYS A 286 -7.53 -12.20 7.98
C LYS A 286 -8.92 -12.45 7.40
N ASP A 287 -9.15 -13.61 6.76
CA ASP A 287 -10.44 -13.97 6.19
C ASP A 287 -11.53 -14.04 7.27
N ALA A 288 -11.23 -14.73 8.39
CA ALA A 288 -12.11 -14.77 9.56
C ALA A 288 -12.37 -13.36 10.15
N ARG A 289 -11.32 -12.52 10.20
CA ARG A 289 -11.49 -11.13 10.66
C ARG A 289 -12.35 -10.30 9.72
N MET A 290 -12.22 -10.49 8.41
CA MET A 290 -13.08 -9.84 7.42
C MET A 290 -14.55 -10.18 7.64
N GLN A 291 -14.86 -11.46 7.89
CA GLN A 291 -16.22 -11.91 8.22
C GLN A 291 -16.73 -11.17 9.46
N THR A 292 -15.96 -11.17 10.55
CA THR A 292 -16.33 -10.45 11.78
C THR A 292 -16.60 -8.96 11.54
N LEU A 293 -15.74 -8.32 10.75
CA LEU A 293 -15.87 -6.90 10.41
C LEU A 293 -17.07 -6.61 9.50
N GLN A 294 -17.47 -7.57 8.67
CA GLN A 294 -18.68 -7.44 7.84
C GLN A 294 -19.96 -7.59 8.68
N ASP A 295 -19.96 -8.58 9.59
CA ASP A 295 -21.13 -8.94 10.41
C ASP A 295 -21.38 -7.96 11.56
N ALA A 296 -20.34 -7.26 12.02
CA ALA A 296 -20.51 -6.22 13.03
C ALA A 296 -21.53 -5.20 12.51
N ARG A 297 -22.79 -5.32 12.93
CA ARG A 297 -23.84 -4.34 12.61
C ARG A 297 -23.39 -3.00 13.16
N GLY A 298 -23.60 -1.93 12.40
CA GLY A 298 -23.37 -0.60 12.90
C GLY A 298 -24.27 -0.35 14.11
N ASP A 299 -23.80 -0.71 15.29
CA ASP A 299 -24.35 -0.26 16.56
C ASP A 299 -24.01 1.22 16.69
N ASP A 300 -24.79 2.06 16.00
CA ASP A 300 -24.89 3.49 16.23
C ASP A 300 -25.95 4.06 15.27
N VAL A 301 -27.21 3.73 15.60
CA VAL A 301 -28.36 4.60 15.31
C VAL A 301 -29.08 4.77 16.64
N SER A 302 -28.56 5.65 17.46
CA SER A 302 -29.28 6.31 18.54
C SER A 302 -28.87 7.78 18.54
#